data_3692e5e59ac76634fe2e75e488b03f76
#
_entry.id   3692e5e59ac76634fe2e75e488b03f76
#
_cell.length_a   1.000
_cell.length_b   1.000
_cell.length_c   1.000
_cell.angle_alpha   90.00
_cell.angle_beta   90.00
_cell.angle_gamma   90.00
#
_symmetry.space_group_name_H-M   'P 1'
#
loop_
_entity.id
_entity.type
_entity.pdbx_description
1 polymer ?
#
loop_
_entity_poly.entity_id
_entity_poly.type
_entity_poly.pdbx_seq_one_letter_code
_entity_poly.pdbx_strand_id
1 'polypeptide(L)'
;MEALMSDLVKAMRLAIDEVKHDDLNDIFDDDSDNQMMQAIETAAQQILLQAPMELLEPQRVQVSLNALGAQDYDAIQTQYTDGHGSLVIPDDWLRLVALRLKSWPTTLTSLMEPDSREAQMQACRWTRGTPQKPKGMIAVSPTTGKRVLMYWTAGRYEANHAEETGKVYDHAVELFTYIPFQKVEDGKLIIPLREEGKKLIVYRAISIFLVSKKEAELAEKFKQLSEI
;
A
#
# COMPACT_ATOMS: atom_id res chain seq x y z
N MET A 1 -5.67 8.23 10.69
CA MET A 1 -6.55 9.44 10.77
C MET A 1 -7.97 9.07 10.40
N GLU A 2 -8.94 9.64 11.10
CA GLU A 2 -10.36 9.53 10.81
C GLU A 2 -10.95 10.95 10.68
N ALA A 3 -11.60 11.28 9.57
CA ALA A 3 -12.13 12.62 9.32
C ALA A 3 -13.52 12.55 8.68
N LEU A 4 -14.44 13.42 9.11
CA LEU A 4 -15.74 13.56 8.46
C LEU A 4 -15.57 14.15 7.06
N MET A 5 -16.19 13.53 6.06
CA MET A 5 -16.15 14.01 4.67
C MET A 5 -16.70 15.45 4.56
N SER A 6 -17.75 15.77 5.31
CA SER A 6 -18.32 17.12 5.35
C SER A 6 -17.34 18.17 5.88
N ASP A 7 -16.46 17.82 6.82
CA ASP A 7 -15.47 18.76 7.34
C ASP A 7 -14.31 18.95 6.36
N LEU A 8 -13.97 17.93 5.59
CA LEU A 8 -12.98 18.04 4.51
C LEU A 8 -13.52 18.91 3.38
N VAL A 9 -14.79 18.75 2.99
CA VAL A 9 -15.45 19.62 1.99
C VAL A 9 -15.47 21.06 2.46
N LYS A 10 -15.83 21.35 3.73
CA LYS A 10 -15.75 22.70 4.29
C LYS A 10 -14.33 23.26 4.24
N ALA A 11 -13.32 22.45 4.58
CA ALA A 11 -11.93 22.88 4.52
C ALA A 11 -11.49 23.20 3.08
N MET A 12 -11.96 22.43 2.08
CA MET A 12 -11.73 22.74 0.67
C MET A 12 -12.35 24.06 0.26
N ARG A 13 -13.61 24.30 0.61
CA ARG A 13 -14.29 25.57 0.31
C ARG A 13 -13.54 26.76 0.91
N LEU A 14 -13.21 26.70 2.20
CA LEU A 14 -12.44 27.76 2.88
C LEU A 14 -11.10 28.04 2.20
N ALA A 15 -10.35 27.00 1.83
CA ALA A 15 -9.06 27.19 1.20
C ALA A 15 -9.16 27.77 -0.23
N ILE A 16 -10.23 27.47 -0.96
CA ILE A 16 -10.51 28.09 -2.26
C ILE A 16 -10.88 29.56 -2.06
N ASP A 17 -11.74 29.87 -1.09
CA ASP A 17 -12.16 31.23 -0.77
C ASP A 17 -11.00 32.15 -0.36
N GLU A 18 -10.02 31.61 0.39
CA GLU A 18 -8.82 32.34 0.81
C GLU A 18 -7.91 32.77 -0.38
N VAL A 19 -7.92 31.98 -1.46
CA VAL A 19 -7.03 32.23 -2.62
C VAL A 19 -7.73 33.02 -3.74
N LYS A 20 -9.04 32.90 -3.86
CA LYS A 20 -9.84 33.57 -4.91
C LYS A 20 -10.79 34.58 -4.26
N HIS A 21 -10.38 35.85 -4.27
CA HIS A 21 -11.18 36.94 -3.67
C HIS A 21 -12.37 37.41 -4.52
N ASP A 22 -12.42 37.08 -5.81
CA ASP A 22 -13.44 37.54 -6.76
C ASP A 22 -14.15 36.38 -7.46
N ASP A 23 -15.49 36.40 -7.50
CA ASP A 23 -16.39 35.54 -8.30
C ASP A 23 -16.34 34.02 -8.03
N LEU A 24 -16.58 33.60 -6.80
CA LEU A 24 -16.73 32.19 -6.42
C LEU A 24 -18.03 31.53 -6.91
N ASN A 25 -19.05 32.31 -7.24
CA ASN A 25 -20.35 31.78 -7.64
C ASN A 25 -20.31 30.91 -8.89
N ASP A 26 -19.30 31.10 -9.74
CA ASP A 26 -19.14 30.32 -10.99
C ASP A 26 -18.47 28.96 -10.80
N ILE A 27 -17.83 28.71 -9.63
CA ILE A 27 -17.12 27.43 -9.37
C ILE A 27 -18.02 26.43 -8.65
N PHE A 28 -18.92 26.91 -7.82
CA PHE A 28 -19.78 26.07 -7.00
C PHE A 28 -21.19 25.99 -7.60
N ASP A 29 -21.56 24.79 -8.04
CA ASP A 29 -22.91 24.42 -8.45
C ASP A 29 -23.55 23.46 -7.43
N ASP A 30 -24.80 23.06 -7.67
CA ASP A 30 -25.57 22.20 -6.76
C ASP A 30 -24.94 20.81 -6.56
N ASP A 31 -24.07 20.35 -7.48
CA ASP A 31 -23.39 19.04 -7.41
C ASP A 31 -21.94 19.13 -6.92
N SER A 32 -21.46 20.34 -6.61
CA SER A 32 -20.05 20.56 -6.24
C SER A 32 -19.62 19.78 -5.00
N ASP A 33 -20.50 19.58 -4.01
CA ASP A 33 -20.18 18.82 -2.81
C ASP A 33 -19.90 17.34 -3.14
N ASN A 34 -20.68 16.72 -4.03
CA ASN A 34 -20.45 15.36 -4.47
C ASN A 34 -19.12 15.24 -5.24
N GLN A 35 -18.84 16.21 -6.12
CA GLN A 35 -17.59 16.27 -6.87
C GLN A 35 -16.39 16.46 -5.94
N MET A 36 -16.51 17.29 -4.90
CA MET A 36 -15.48 17.46 -3.88
C MET A 36 -15.25 16.17 -3.07
N MET A 37 -16.31 15.43 -2.69
CA MET A 37 -16.16 14.16 -1.99
C MET A 37 -15.41 13.13 -2.85
N GLN A 38 -15.73 13.01 -4.14
CA GLN A 38 -15.00 12.15 -5.07
C GLN A 38 -13.53 12.58 -5.25
N ALA A 39 -13.29 13.90 -5.31
CA ALA A 39 -11.94 14.44 -5.37
C ALA A 39 -11.12 14.11 -4.11
N ILE A 40 -11.75 14.14 -2.91
CA ILE A 40 -11.12 13.76 -1.64
C ILE A 40 -10.71 12.28 -1.66
N GLU A 41 -11.59 11.39 -2.09
CA GLU A 41 -11.29 9.95 -2.18
C GLU A 41 -10.12 9.69 -3.13
N THR A 42 -10.15 10.33 -4.30
CA THR A 42 -9.07 10.20 -5.30
C THR A 42 -7.75 10.77 -4.77
N ALA A 43 -7.80 11.93 -4.12
CA ALA A 43 -6.63 12.57 -3.51
C ALA A 43 -6.03 11.70 -2.40
N ALA A 44 -6.87 11.13 -1.54
CA ALA A 44 -6.45 10.23 -0.46
C ALA A 44 -5.69 9.03 -1.01
N GLN A 45 -6.20 8.40 -2.07
CA GLN A 45 -5.51 7.28 -2.71
C GLN A 45 -4.16 7.68 -3.32
N GLN A 46 -4.09 8.82 -4.03
CA GLN A 46 -2.85 9.31 -4.63
C GLN A 46 -1.80 9.61 -3.57
N ILE A 47 -2.20 10.25 -2.45
CA ILE A 47 -1.29 10.57 -1.36
C ILE A 47 -0.78 9.31 -0.68
N LEU A 48 -1.63 8.31 -0.41
CA LEU A 48 -1.18 7.04 0.18
C LEU A 48 -0.14 6.31 -0.67
N LEU A 49 -0.22 6.43 -2.00
CA LEU A 49 0.75 5.82 -2.91
C LEU A 49 2.10 6.54 -2.89
N GLN A 50 2.12 7.86 -2.67
CA GLN A 50 3.30 8.71 -2.80
C GLN A 50 3.90 9.13 -1.45
N ALA A 51 3.09 9.14 -0.37
CA ALA A 51 3.52 9.62 0.93
C ALA A 51 4.73 8.87 1.49
N PRO A 52 5.69 9.58 2.08
CA PRO A 52 6.78 8.98 2.81
C PRO A 52 6.25 8.23 4.04
N MET A 53 7.03 7.23 4.48
CA MET A 53 6.60 6.33 5.58
C MET A 53 6.37 7.05 6.90
N GLU A 54 7.02 8.20 7.11
CA GLU A 54 6.90 9.02 8.31
C GLU A 54 5.50 9.61 8.50
N LEU A 55 4.79 9.84 7.40
CA LEU A 55 3.41 10.34 7.39
C LEU A 55 2.35 9.25 7.45
N LEU A 56 2.76 7.99 7.25
CA LEU A 56 1.85 6.85 7.20
C LEU A 56 1.74 6.15 8.55
N GLU A 57 0.59 5.55 8.80
CA GLU A 57 0.32 4.67 9.94
C GLU A 57 0.18 3.23 9.45
N PRO A 58 1.29 2.45 9.43
CA PRO A 58 1.26 1.09 8.93
C PRO A 58 0.40 0.18 9.82
N GLN A 59 -0.40 -0.66 9.21
CA GLN A 59 -1.13 -1.70 9.90
C GLN A 59 -0.24 -2.93 10.05
N ARG A 60 -0.03 -3.36 11.29
CA ARG A 60 0.64 -4.63 11.58
C ARG A 60 -0.41 -5.73 11.66
N VAL A 61 -0.27 -6.72 10.81
CA VAL A 61 -1.01 -7.96 10.94
C VAL A 61 -0.17 -8.93 11.75
N GLN A 62 -0.68 -9.32 12.91
CA GLN A 62 -0.15 -10.48 13.59
C GLN A 62 -0.65 -11.71 12.83
N VAL A 63 0.20 -12.25 11.99
CA VAL A 63 -0.02 -13.56 11.39
C VAL A 63 0.26 -14.59 12.49
N SER A 64 -0.68 -14.75 13.42
CA SER A 64 -0.62 -15.89 14.32
C SER A 64 -1.01 -17.11 13.50
N LEU A 65 -0.30 -18.20 13.69
CA LEU A 65 -0.60 -19.51 13.10
C LEU A 65 -2.08 -19.95 13.30
N ASN A 66 -2.79 -19.33 14.22
CA ASN A 66 -4.16 -19.67 14.61
C ASN A 66 -5.23 -18.68 14.14
N ALA A 67 -4.88 -17.54 13.51
CA ALA A 67 -5.83 -16.47 13.19
C ALA A 67 -6.30 -16.49 11.73
N LEU A 68 -5.54 -17.10 10.84
CA LEU A 68 -5.99 -17.44 9.50
C LEU A 68 -6.71 -18.78 9.61
N GLY A 69 -7.97 -18.85 9.21
CA GLY A 69 -8.72 -20.11 9.21
C GLY A 69 -7.95 -21.21 8.48
N ALA A 70 -8.20 -22.46 8.80
CA ALA A 70 -7.47 -23.61 8.26
C ALA A 70 -7.36 -23.64 6.72
N GLN A 71 -8.28 -22.95 6.01
CA GLN A 71 -8.25 -22.80 4.56
C GLN A 71 -7.18 -21.85 4.04
N ASP A 72 -6.76 -20.84 4.85
CA ASP A 72 -5.70 -19.91 4.45
C ASP A 72 -4.30 -20.47 4.74
N TYR A 73 -4.21 -21.48 5.59
CA TYR A 73 -2.99 -22.19 5.93
C TYR A 73 -2.40 -22.99 4.76
N ASP A 74 -3.25 -23.64 3.99
CA ASP A 74 -2.81 -24.41 2.83
C ASP A 74 -2.18 -23.53 1.75
N ALA A 75 -2.58 -22.28 1.66
CA ALA A 75 -2.01 -21.31 0.72
C ALA A 75 -0.60 -20.84 1.13
N ILE A 76 -0.28 -20.84 2.42
CA ILE A 76 1.05 -20.44 2.94
C ILE A 76 2.03 -21.60 2.90
N GLN A 77 1.56 -22.82 3.08
CA GLN A 77 2.42 -24.01 3.21
C GLN A 77 2.79 -24.70 1.90
N THR A 78 2.07 -24.45 0.82
CA THR A 78 2.05 -25.38 -0.31
C THR A 78 3.26 -25.34 -1.24
N GLN A 79 4.24 -24.43 -1.09
CA GLN A 79 5.33 -24.36 -2.08
C GLN A 79 6.70 -24.04 -1.51
N TYR A 80 7.06 -24.66 -0.42
CA TYR A 80 8.35 -24.44 0.22
C TYR A 80 9.50 -25.28 -0.36
N THR A 81 9.23 -26.19 -1.25
CA THR A 81 10.20 -27.18 -1.76
C THR A 81 11.38 -26.60 -2.53
N ASP A 82 11.26 -25.35 -3.04
CA ASP A 82 12.26 -24.75 -3.93
C ASP A 82 12.87 -23.43 -3.44
N GLY A 83 12.75 -23.10 -2.16
CA GLY A 83 13.32 -21.86 -1.61
C GLY A 83 12.51 -20.61 -1.92
N HIS A 84 11.23 -20.78 -2.22
CA HIS A 84 10.25 -19.70 -2.34
C HIS A 84 8.97 -20.05 -1.59
N GLY A 85 8.21 -19.03 -1.20
CA GLY A 85 6.91 -19.17 -0.57
C GLY A 85 5.94 -18.12 -1.05
N SER A 86 4.69 -18.24 -0.66
CA SER A 86 3.65 -17.26 -0.98
C SER A 86 2.80 -16.95 0.25
N LEU A 87 2.35 -15.69 0.33
CA LEU A 87 1.46 -15.17 1.35
C LEU A 87 0.25 -14.54 0.66
N VAL A 88 -0.96 -14.92 1.05
CA VAL A 88 -2.18 -14.27 0.55
C VAL A 88 -2.20 -12.81 1.04
N ILE A 89 -2.41 -11.90 0.11
CA ILE A 89 -2.48 -10.48 0.39
C ILE A 89 -3.89 -10.14 0.88
N PRO A 90 -4.04 -9.37 1.99
CA PRO A 90 -5.34 -8.86 2.40
C PRO A 90 -6.02 -8.04 1.29
N ASP A 91 -7.35 -8.07 1.23
CA ASP A 91 -8.11 -7.38 0.18
C ASP A 91 -7.93 -5.86 0.23
N ASP A 92 -7.68 -5.31 1.41
CA ASP A 92 -7.41 -3.89 1.64
C ASP A 92 -5.93 -3.49 1.51
N TRP A 93 -5.08 -4.40 1.02
CA TRP A 93 -3.65 -4.14 0.89
C TRP A 93 -3.34 -3.16 -0.25
N LEU A 94 -2.66 -2.09 0.05
CA LEU A 94 -2.16 -1.11 -0.93
C LEU A 94 -0.64 -1.27 -1.16
N ARG A 95 0.16 -1.28 -0.09
CA ARG A 95 1.62 -1.17 -0.19
C ARG A 95 2.30 -1.94 0.93
N LEU A 96 3.34 -2.72 0.59
CA LEU A 96 4.19 -3.38 1.58
C LEU A 96 5.01 -2.35 2.36
N VAL A 97 5.07 -2.54 3.67
CA VAL A 97 6.01 -1.85 4.55
C VAL A 97 7.15 -2.79 4.93
N ALA A 98 6.81 -3.97 5.44
CA ALA A 98 7.80 -4.93 5.92
C ALA A 98 7.24 -6.35 5.91
N LEU A 99 8.04 -7.30 5.44
CA LEU A 99 7.83 -8.73 5.65
C LEU A 99 9.11 -9.33 6.21
N ARG A 100 9.00 -10.08 7.31
CA ARG A 100 10.10 -10.87 7.88
C ARG A 100 9.60 -12.23 8.32
N LEU A 101 10.33 -13.27 7.92
CA LEU A 101 10.16 -14.61 8.47
C LEU A 101 11.09 -14.77 9.67
N LYS A 102 10.80 -15.70 10.57
CA LYS A 102 11.64 -15.98 11.74
C LYS A 102 13.06 -16.41 11.36
N SER A 103 13.21 -17.06 10.21
CA SER A 103 14.51 -17.47 9.69
C SER A 103 15.30 -16.35 9.02
N TRP A 104 14.72 -15.16 8.83
CA TRP A 104 15.38 -14.07 8.12
C TRP A 104 16.07 -13.10 9.09
N PRO A 105 17.37 -12.85 8.92
CA PRO A 105 18.06 -11.80 9.66
C PRO A 105 17.71 -10.39 9.15
N THR A 106 17.17 -10.29 7.94
CA THR A 106 16.81 -9.02 7.29
C THR A 106 15.32 -8.98 6.97
N THR A 107 14.83 -7.78 6.69
CA THR A 107 13.41 -7.54 6.38
C THR A 107 13.26 -7.20 4.90
N LEU A 108 12.26 -7.77 4.25
CA LEU A 108 11.84 -7.40 2.90
C LEU A 108 10.99 -6.12 3.00
N THR A 109 11.46 -5.03 2.39
CA THR A 109 10.79 -3.71 2.41
C THR A 109 10.40 -3.21 1.02
N SER A 110 10.91 -3.84 -0.03
CA SER A 110 10.62 -3.47 -1.42
C SER A 110 10.27 -4.68 -2.25
N LEU A 111 9.39 -4.49 -3.21
CA LEU A 111 8.95 -5.53 -4.13
C LEU A 111 9.55 -5.29 -5.52
N MET A 112 9.84 -6.38 -6.21
CA MET A 112 10.24 -6.36 -7.61
C MET A 112 8.99 -6.20 -8.49
N GLU A 113 9.15 -5.53 -9.61
CA GLU A 113 8.14 -5.55 -10.66
C GLU A 113 8.10 -6.93 -11.33
N PRO A 114 6.90 -7.50 -11.58
CA PRO A 114 6.77 -8.87 -12.11
C PRO A 114 7.51 -9.09 -13.44
N ASP A 115 7.56 -8.09 -14.31
CA ASP A 115 8.20 -8.18 -15.63
C ASP A 115 9.67 -7.76 -15.63
N SER A 116 10.23 -7.41 -14.47
CA SER A 116 11.60 -6.96 -14.35
C SER A 116 12.62 -8.10 -14.59
N ARG A 117 13.82 -7.72 -15.04
CA ARG A 117 14.94 -8.67 -15.14
C ARG A 117 15.23 -9.33 -13.79
N GLU A 118 15.06 -8.59 -12.69
CA GLU A 118 15.29 -9.09 -11.34
C GLU A 118 14.29 -10.21 -10.99
N ALA A 119 13.01 -10.06 -11.35
CA ALA A 119 12.00 -11.11 -11.17
C ALA A 119 12.32 -12.36 -12.00
N GLN A 120 12.73 -12.19 -13.26
CA GLN A 120 13.14 -13.30 -14.13
C GLN A 120 14.35 -14.06 -13.57
N MET A 121 15.29 -13.37 -12.94
CA MET A 121 16.45 -13.98 -12.30
C MET A 121 16.07 -14.89 -11.11
N GLN A 122 14.87 -14.72 -10.52
CA GLN A 122 14.41 -15.59 -9.43
C GLN A 122 14.10 -17.03 -9.89
N ALA A 123 13.90 -17.26 -11.19
CA ALA A 123 13.77 -18.60 -11.75
C ALA A 123 15.08 -19.41 -11.62
N CYS A 124 16.23 -18.74 -11.60
CA CYS A 124 17.53 -19.37 -11.50
C CYS A 124 17.96 -19.51 -10.04
N ARG A 125 18.27 -20.75 -9.60
CA ARG A 125 18.68 -21.04 -8.21
C ARG A 125 19.92 -20.27 -7.72
N TRP A 126 20.78 -19.82 -8.62
CA TRP A 126 22.00 -19.09 -8.29
C TRP A 126 21.80 -17.59 -8.00
N THR A 127 20.72 -17.03 -8.51
CA THR A 127 20.42 -15.60 -8.42
C THR A 127 19.19 -15.29 -7.56
N ARG A 128 18.59 -16.31 -6.97
CA ARG A 128 17.44 -16.17 -6.07
C ARG A 128 17.76 -15.34 -4.84
N GLY A 129 16.72 -14.75 -4.28
CA GLY A 129 16.77 -14.15 -2.96
C GLY A 129 17.23 -15.14 -1.90
N THR A 130 17.93 -14.63 -0.89
CA THR A 130 18.45 -15.41 0.25
C THR A 130 17.87 -14.83 1.54
N PRO A 131 17.94 -15.51 2.70
CA PRO A 131 17.52 -14.95 3.98
C PRO A 131 18.17 -13.60 4.31
N GLN A 132 19.41 -13.38 3.87
CA GLN A 132 20.14 -12.14 4.04
C GLN A 132 19.71 -11.04 3.05
N LYS A 133 19.19 -11.45 1.90
CA LYS A 133 18.69 -10.54 0.84
C LYS A 133 17.39 -11.11 0.25
N PRO A 134 16.31 -11.14 1.03
CA PRO A 134 15.04 -11.67 0.57
C PRO A 134 14.50 -10.83 -0.59
N LYS A 135 13.86 -11.46 -1.53
CA LYS A 135 13.22 -10.86 -2.69
C LYS A 135 11.75 -11.21 -2.71
N GLY A 136 10.92 -10.30 -3.16
CA GLY A 136 9.48 -10.53 -3.25
C GLY A 136 8.85 -9.80 -4.42
N MET A 137 7.74 -10.32 -4.90
CA MET A 137 6.89 -9.68 -5.91
C MET A 137 5.44 -10.06 -5.68
N ILE A 138 4.53 -9.26 -6.23
CA ILE A 138 3.10 -9.60 -6.26
C ILE A 138 2.83 -10.43 -7.51
N ALA A 139 2.10 -11.52 -7.31
CA ALA A 139 1.63 -12.38 -8.37
C ALA A 139 0.15 -12.74 -8.16
N VAL A 140 -0.45 -13.37 -9.15
CA VAL A 140 -1.77 -13.98 -9.02
C VAL A 140 -1.55 -15.49 -8.88
N SER A 141 -2.11 -16.07 -7.83
CA SER A 141 -2.06 -17.52 -7.63
C SER A 141 -2.81 -18.23 -8.77
N PRO A 142 -2.17 -19.14 -9.50
CA PRO A 142 -2.84 -19.87 -10.58
C PRO A 142 -3.94 -20.80 -10.05
N THR A 143 -3.85 -21.21 -8.79
CA THR A 143 -4.80 -22.15 -8.18
C THR A 143 -6.05 -21.44 -7.64
N THR A 144 -5.88 -20.29 -7.02
CA THR A 144 -6.97 -19.59 -6.30
C THR A 144 -7.44 -18.32 -7.01
N GLY A 145 -6.71 -17.81 -8.00
CA GLY A 145 -6.94 -16.51 -8.63
C GLY A 145 -6.72 -15.30 -7.71
N LYS A 146 -6.34 -15.53 -6.45
CA LYS A 146 -6.09 -14.45 -5.47
C LYS A 146 -4.72 -13.83 -5.69
N ARG A 147 -4.59 -12.55 -5.30
CA ARG A 147 -3.30 -11.87 -5.25
C ARG A 147 -2.47 -12.44 -4.10
N VAL A 148 -1.22 -12.74 -4.38
CA VAL A 148 -0.26 -13.30 -3.41
C VAL A 148 1.05 -12.52 -3.46
N LEU A 149 1.67 -12.37 -2.31
CA LEU A 149 3.05 -11.94 -2.19
C LEU A 149 3.95 -13.17 -2.27
N MET A 150 4.58 -13.37 -3.42
CA MET A 150 5.61 -14.40 -3.58
C MET A 150 6.94 -13.88 -3.05
N TYR A 151 7.67 -14.73 -2.33
CA TYR A 151 8.99 -14.38 -1.82
C TYR A 151 10.00 -15.51 -2.04
N TRP A 152 11.25 -15.16 -2.24
CA TRP A 152 12.39 -16.06 -2.39
C TRP A 152 13.34 -15.84 -1.24
N THR A 153 13.79 -16.96 -0.65
CA THR A 153 14.53 -16.97 0.62
C THR A 153 15.69 -17.95 0.66
N ALA A 154 15.85 -18.82 -0.33
CA ALA A 154 16.96 -19.77 -0.33
C ALA A 154 17.64 -19.84 -1.69
N GLY A 155 18.93 -19.53 -1.70
CA GLY A 155 19.83 -19.85 -2.78
C GLY A 155 20.13 -21.37 -2.82
N ARG A 156 20.77 -21.81 -3.90
CA ARG A 156 21.12 -23.23 -4.09
C ARG A 156 21.88 -23.85 -2.91
N TYR A 157 22.80 -23.09 -2.31
CA TYR A 157 23.66 -23.58 -1.22
C TYR A 157 22.85 -23.94 0.02
N GLU A 158 21.87 -23.11 0.36
CA GLU A 158 21.04 -23.30 1.57
C GLU A 158 20.02 -24.44 1.38
N ALA A 159 19.47 -24.61 0.17
CA ALA A 159 18.54 -25.68 -0.12
C ALA A 159 19.24 -27.08 -0.01
N ASN A 160 20.46 -27.18 -0.51
CA ASN A 160 21.21 -28.47 -0.43
C ASN A 160 21.74 -28.75 0.98
N HIS A 161 22.08 -27.71 1.77
CA HIS A 161 22.61 -27.88 3.13
C HIS A 161 21.52 -28.04 4.20
N ALA A 162 20.26 -27.67 3.91
CA ALA A 162 19.16 -27.94 4.83
C ALA A 162 18.93 -29.44 5.03
N GLU A 163 19.10 -30.26 3.98
CA GLU A 163 19.01 -31.71 4.05
C GLU A 163 20.22 -32.33 4.78
N GLU A 164 21.43 -31.80 4.55
CA GLU A 164 22.65 -32.31 5.15
C GLU A 164 22.85 -31.91 6.60
N THR A 165 22.42 -30.71 6.99
CA THR A 165 22.65 -30.14 8.34
C THR A 165 21.49 -30.34 9.30
N GLY A 166 20.33 -30.83 8.83
CA GLY A 166 19.11 -30.95 9.63
C GLY A 166 18.55 -29.59 10.13
N LYS A 167 19.00 -28.47 9.58
CA LYS A 167 18.50 -27.15 9.92
C LYS A 167 17.11 -26.97 9.31
N VAL A 168 16.10 -27.09 10.14
CA VAL A 168 14.74 -26.70 9.79
C VAL A 168 14.67 -25.18 9.87
N TYR A 169 14.55 -24.52 8.72
CA TYR A 169 14.28 -23.08 8.71
C TYR A 169 12.83 -22.83 9.14
N ASP A 170 12.63 -22.06 10.21
CA ASP A 170 11.30 -21.63 10.63
C ASP A 170 10.80 -20.52 9.69
N HIS A 171 9.88 -20.91 8.81
CA HIS A 171 9.29 -20.02 7.79
C HIS A 171 8.04 -19.31 8.28
N ALA A 172 7.74 -19.40 9.58
CA ALA A 172 6.65 -18.64 10.15
C ALA A 172 6.88 -17.14 9.95
N VAL A 173 5.82 -16.44 9.58
CA VAL A 173 5.84 -14.99 9.44
C VAL A 173 5.97 -14.37 10.82
N GLU A 174 7.06 -13.66 11.06
CA GLU A 174 7.30 -12.92 12.30
C GLU A 174 6.73 -11.51 12.24
N LEU A 175 6.86 -10.87 11.08
CA LEU A 175 6.41 -9.52 10.84
C LEU A 175 5.78 -9.43 9.46
N PHE A 176 4.54 -8.95 9.39
CA PHE A 176 3.91 -8.51 8.16
C PHE A 176 3.22 -7.19 8.42
N THR A 177 3.70 -6.15 7.77
CA THR A 177 3.21 -4.79 7.92
C THR A 177 2.96 -4.18 6.55
N TYR A 178 1.81 -3.57 6.37
CA TYR A 178 1.41 -2.97 5.11
C TYR A 178 0.60 -1.69 5.34
N ILE A 179 0.43 -0.90 4.30
CA ILE A 179 -0.48 0.23 4.27
C ILE A 179 -1.78 -0.25 3.61
N PRO A 180 -2.92 -0.18 4.30
CA PRO A 180 -4.21 -0.50 3.70
C PRO A 180 -4.72 0.64 2.80
N PHE A 181 -5.68 0.34 1.92
CA PHE A 181 -6.46 1.34 1.23
C PHE A 181 -7.27 2.20 2.21
N GLN A 182 -7.57 3.43 1.81
CA GLN A 182 -8.56 4.24 2.51
C GLN A 182 -9.94 3.57 2.44
N LYS A 183 -10.76 3.82 3.46
CA LYS A 183 -12.16 3.38 3.52
C LYS A 183 -13.05 4.58 3.80
N VAL A 184 -14.26 4.57 3.25
CA VAL A 184 -15.32 5.52 3.61
C VAL A 184 -16.42 4.73 4.29
N GLU A 185 -16.62 4.99 5.57
CA GLU A 185 -17.63 4.34 6.39
C GLU A 185 -18.42 5.40 7.16
N ASP A 186 -19.74 5.35 7.11
CA ASP A 186 -20.64 6.29 7.81
C ASP A 186 -20.33 7.79 7.55
N GLY A 187 -19.95 8.13 6.32
CA GLY A 187 -19.59 9.51 5.94
C GLY A 187 -18.23 9.98 6.48
N LYS A 188 -17.41 9.07 7.01
CA LYS A 188 -16.06 9.34 7.47
C LYS A 188 -15.04 8.72 6.53
N LEU A 189 -14.00 9.47 6.24
CA LEU A 189 -12.80 8.97 5.58
C LEU A 189 -11.86 8.38 6.63
N ILE A 190 -11.63 7.08 6.56
CA ILE A 190 -10.65 6.35 7.37
C ILE A 190 -9.43 6.10 6.50
N ILE A 191 -8.30 6.70 6.88
CA ILE A 191 -7.07 6.65 6.10
C ILE A 191 -5.87 6.42 7.01
N PRO A 192 -4.92 5.52 6.65
CA PRO A 192 -3.72 5.24 7.42
C PRO A 192 -2.66 6.35 7.25
N LEU A 193 -3.05 7.58 7.54
CA LEU A 193 -2.23 8.78 7.44
C LEU A 193 -2.30 9.54 8.78
N ARG A 194 -1.18 10.12 9.18
CA ARG A 194 -1.13 10.98 10.37
C ARG A 194 -1.88 12.28 10.15
N GLU A 195 -2.27 12.95 11.24
CA GLU A 195 -3.05 14.21 11.17
C GLU A 195 -2.34 15.31 10.37
N GLU A 196 -1.00 15.35 10.39
CA GLU A 196 -0.21 16.30 9.63
C GLU A 196 -0.44 16.17 8.11
N GLY A 197 -0.77 14.96 7.64
CA GLY A 197 -1.08 14.69 6.24
C GLY A 197 -2.46 15.16 5.78
N LYS A 198 -3.36 15.57 6.70
CA LYS A 198 -4.71 16.01 6.37
C LYS A 198 -4.75 17.16 5.37
N LYS A 199 -3.88 18.14 5.56
CA LYS A 199 -3.78 19.31 4.67
C LYS A 199 -3.38 18.91 3.24
N LEU A 200 -2.52 17.91 3.10
CA LEU A 200 -2.09 17.42 1.79
C LEU A 200 -3.26 16.82 1.01
N ILE A 201 -4.15 16.08 1.70
CA ILE A 201 -5.37 15.54 1.08
C ILE A 201 -6.26 16.68 0.61
N VAL A 202 -6.49 17.69 1.45
CA VAL A 202 -7.34 18.84 1.11
C VAL A 202 -6.79 19.58 -0.11
N TYR A 203 -5.50 19.93 -0.12
CA TYR A 203 -4.89 20.64 -1.26
C TYR A 203 -4.89 19.80 -2.53
N ARG A 204 -4.61 18.51 -2.43
CA ARG A 204 -4.66 17.61 -3.59
C ARG A 204 -6.07 17.46 -4.12
N ALA A 205 -7.06 17.33 -3.26
CA ALA A 205 -8.48 17.26 -3.63
C ALA A 205 -8.94 18.55 -4.31
N ILE A 206 -8.54 19.73 -3.79
CA ILE A 206 -8.82 21.03 -4.43
C ILE A 206 -8.22 21.06 -5.85
N SER A 207 -6.97 20.64 -6.01
CA SER A 207 -6.35 20.59 -7.34
C SER A 207 -7.16 19.73 -8.31
N ILE A 208 -7.58 18.54 -7.90
CA ILE A 208 -8.39 17.62 -8.73
C ILE A 208 -9.74 18.25 -9.07
N PHE A 209 -10.42 18.84 -8.09
CA PHE A 209 -11.71 19.50 -8.27
C PHE A 209 -11.62 20.70 -9.24
N LEU A 210 -10.62 21.56 -9.09
CA LEU A 210 -10.42 22.74 -9.94
C LEU A 210 -10.09 22.37 -11.39
N VAL A 211 -9.37 21.27 -11.61
CA VAL A 211 -9.16 20.76 -12.98
C VAL A 211 -10.48 20.40 -13.63
N SER A 212 -11.43 19.80 -12.91
CA SER A 212 -12.76 19.49 -13.43
C SER A 212 -13.58 20.74 -13.78
N LYS A 213 -13.34 21.85 -13.07
CA LYS A 213 -13.96 23.17 -13.33
C LYS A 213 -13.19 24.04 -14.35
N LYS A 214 -12.14 23.49 -14.98
CA LYS A 214 -11.27 24.17 -15.97
C LYS A 214 -10.43 25.34 -15.42
N GLU A 215 -10.25 25.40 -14.12
CA GLU A 215 -9.42 26.39 -13.41
C GLU A 215 -7.96 25.91 -13.28
N ALA A 216 -7.28 25.73 -14.41
CA ALA A 216 -5.98 25.07 -14.48
C ALA A 216 -4.86 25.77 -13.70
N GLU A 217 -4.81 27.10 -13.72
CA GLU A 217 -3.78 27.88 -13.00
C GLU A 217 -3.90 27.74 -11.49
N LEU A 218 -5.14 27.79 -10.99
CA LEU A 218 -5.42 27.66 -9.58
C LEU A 218 -5.20 26.20 -9.12
N ALA A 219 -5.58 25.23 -9.95
CA ALA A 219 -5.34 23.82 -9.70
C ALA A 219 -3.85 23.51 -9.55
N GLU A 220 -2.99 24.09 -10.37
CA GLU A 220 -1.54 23.86 -10.28
C GLU A 220 -0.91 24.45 -9.02
N LYS A 221 -1.39 25.63 -8.54
CA LYS A 221 -0.98 26.18 -7.24
C LYS A 221 -1.26 25.23 -6.09
N PHE A 222 -2.48 24.67 -6.02
CA PHE A 222 -2.84 23.73 -4.97
C PHE A 222 -2.12 22.40 -5.09
N LYS A 223 -1.82 21.96 -6.31
CA LYS A 223 -1.01 20.77 -6.55
C LYS A 223 0.39 20.93 -5.96
N GLN A 224 1.05 22.05 -6.20
CA GLN A 224 2.37 22.35 -5.62
C GLN A 224 2.35 22.36 -4.09
N LEU A 225 1.27 22.89 -3.47
CA LEU A 225 1.10 22.87 -2.01
C LEU A 225 0.86 21.45 -1.45
N SER A 226 0.48 20.49 -2.30
CA SER A 226 0.26 19.08 -1.93
C SER A 226 1.45 18.18 -2.23
N GLU A 227 2.52 18.69 -2.83
CA GLU A 227 3.74 17.92 -3.09
C GLU A 227 4.53 17.73 -1.80
N ILE A 228 4.98 16.49 -1.59
CA ILE A 228 5.66 16.00 -0.38
C ILE A 228 7.14 15.87 -0.65
#